data_25f19ed16c864710cef12375fd3f51e0
#
_entry.id   25f19ed16c864710cef12375fd3f51e0
#
_cell.length_a   1.000
_cell.length_b   1.000
_cell.length_c   1.000
_cell.angle_alpha   90.00
_cell.angle_beta   90.00
_cell.angle_gamma   90.00
#
_symmetry.space_group_name_H-M   'P 1'
#
loop_
_entity.id
_entity.type
_entity.pdbx_description
1 polymer ?
#
loop_
_entity_poly.entity_id
_entity_poly.type
_entity_poly.pdbx_seq_one_letter_code
_entity_poly.pdbx_strand_id
1 'polypeptide(L)'
;MAGPVSGDGVSSRPPTGQPTHHPLPADPRLARELLDGLAEAVLTTDEAGRVTLVNAMAAELLPEITAGTELSRCPVRALARAVAGDAECFDVEHRGRRLRGVRRRLAGARYAWYVRDVTEEHARTDALLAERSRTAFLAQAGSRLGRSLHRDQTLRATATLAVPYLADAAVVLHRPPAPADQRPRWIRYAESDPTPATGLAGPGLTDTVPGLTEALAGELTEPRLDTELADLSSVLPPGFGRPGAALVSPIRSAGGPFGALLLIRRAGRAGFDPRDIELAREFGARAGAALATAELHGEQAHLARVLQASLLPPELPPVPGVSLAGGYRAAGDTLRIGGDFYEVFPHRTGALFALGDVCGKGVGAAVLTGRVRQSLQTLRLVEQRPLELIGLLDRALFDAPDAARRSQFTTLLLGSLERGPAGVDVRIAGGGHPAPLLVTPGGAVTPVPVGGMPVGALAAARFAETRVHLDPGDLLLAYTDGVTGARGGPREVEVFGEERLRAAVASAAGLPPAALVDRLLQLVDEWQGGQAHDDIAMLAVCAAPPA
;
A
#
# COMPACT_ATOMS: atom_id res chain seq x y z
N MET A 1 20.37 -3.61 49.68
CA MET A 1 21.51 -3.53 50.58
C MET A 1 22.44 -2.43 50.13
N ALA A 2 22.97 -1.72 51.10
CA ALA A 2 23.85 -0.57 51.05
C ALA A 2 23.16 0.78 50.73
N GLY A 3 23.14 1.55 51.58
CA GLY A 3 23.17 2.39 52.69
C GLY A 3 23.76 3.75 52.31
N PRO A 4 23.34 4.83 53.00
CA PRO A 4 23.55 6.19 52.55
C PRO A 4 24.89 6.75 53.03
N VAL A 5 25.50 7.62 52.18
CA VAL A 5 26.64 8.46 52.62
C VAL A 5 26.16 9.88 52.81
N SER A 6 26.18 10.31 54.03
CA SER A 6 26.11 11.68 54.48
C SER A 6 27.42 12.44 54.18
N GLY A 7 27.34 13.72 53.84
CA GLY A 7 28.53 14.52 53.72
C GLY A 7 28.25 16.00 53.49
N ASP A 8 28.26 16.72 54.51
CA ASP A 8 28.71 18.08 54.78
C ASP A 8 28.18 19.27 53.96
N GLY A 9 27.52 20.11 54.71
CA GLY A 9 27.13 21.46 54.35
C GLY A 9 28.34 22.40 54.23
N VAL A 10 28.42 23.05 53.10
CA VAL A 10 29.18 24.30 52.96
C VAL A 10 28.20 25.42 52.69
N SER A 11 27.93 26.16 53.74
CA SER A 11 27.29 27.46 53.71
C SER A 11 28.20 28.44 52.98
N SER A 12 27.88 28.83 51.75
CA SER A 12 28.46 29.99 51.09
C SER A 12 27.38 31.06 50.92
N ARG A 13 27.39 32.03 51.79
CA ARG A 13 26.73 33.34 51.60
C ARG A 13 27.11 33.90 50.23
N PRO A 14 26.15 34.47 49.45
CA PRO A 14 26.47 35.22 48.25
C PRO A 14 27.16 36.55 48.66
N PRO A 15 28.16 37.01 47.94
CA PRO A 15 28.74 38.33 48.16
C PRO A 15 27.73 39.40 47.79
N THR A 16 27.33 40.17 48.79
CA THR A 16 26.63 41.43 48.60
C THR A 16 27.63 42.46 48.05
N GLY A 17 27.92 42.37 46.75
CA GLY A 17 28.60 43.43 46.01
C GLY A 17 27.53 44.17 45.23
N GLN A 18 27.08 45.33 45.74
CA GLN A 18 26.43 46.32 44.89
C GLN A 18 27.40 46.71 43.78
N PRO A 19 26.96 46.70 42.48
CA PRO A 19 27.81 47.22 41.42
C PRO A 19 28.03 48.69 41.69
N THR A 20 29.26 49.07 42.01
CA THR A 20 29.70 50.43 42.09
C THR A 20 29.58 51.02 40.67
N HIS A 21 28.50 51.78 40.43
CA HIS A 21 28.40 52.62 39.24
C HIS A 21 29.48 53.69 39.32
N HIS A 22 30.63 53.44 38.67
CA HIS A 22 31.52 54.52 38.35
C HIS A 22 30.77 55.45 37.38
N PRO A 23 30.65 56.73 37.70
CA PRO A 23 30.05 57.68 36.74
C PRO A 23 30.95 57.69 35.50
N LEU A 24 30.35 57.34 34.34
CA LEU A 24 31.00 57.49 33.05
C LEU A 24 31.46 58.95 32.92
N PRO A 25 32.67 59.20 32.39
CA PRO A 25 33.13 60.54 32.17
C PRO A 25 32.11 61.31 31.32
N ALA A 26 31.72 62.47 31.79
CA ALA A 26 30.73 63.31 31.12
C ALA A 26 31.38 64.06 29.92
N ASP A 27 31.96 63.29 29.00
CA ASP A 27 32.38 63.82 27.69
C ASP A 27 31.25 63.65 26.67
N PRO A 28 30.53 64.72 26.32
CA PRO A 28 29.46 64.64 25.33
C PRO A 28 29.89 64.16 23.95
N ARG A 29 31.18 64.33 23.60
CA ARG A 29 31.74 63.88 22.32
C ARG A 29 31.88 62.37 22.28
N LEU A 30 32.47 61.76 23.33
CA LEU A 30 32.60 60.32 23.43
C LEU A 30 31.21 59.62 23.47
N ALA A 31 30.24 60.19 24.19
CA ALA A 31 28.87 59.65 24.19
C ALA A 31 28.23 59.68 22.79
N ARG A 32 28.49 60.75 22.02
CA ARG A 32 28.02 60.84 20.63
C ARG A 32 28.68 59.80 19.71
N GLU A 33 29.99 59.70 19.78
CA GLU A 33 30.75 58.70 19.00
C GLU A 33 30.29 57.26 19.30
N LEU A 34 30.02 56.91 20.56
CA LEU A 34 29.48 55.63 20.95
C LEU A 34 28.09 55.38 20.37
N LEU A 35 27.20 56.37 20.38
CA LEU A 35 25.86 56.28 19.81
C LEU A 35 25.90 56.13 18.28
N ASP A 36 26.78 56.87 17.62
CA ASP A 36 26.96 56.82 16.17
C ASP A 36 27.62 55.53 15.70
N GLY A 37 28.38 54.86 16.59
CA GLY A 37 28.97 53.52 16.34
C GLY A 37 28.01 52.35 16.54
N LEU A 38 26.77 52.58 17.05
CA LEU A 38 25.79 51.48 17.21
C LEU A 38 25.21 51.07 15.86
N ALA A 39 25.05 49.75 15.70
CA ALA A 39 24.36 49.16 14.55
C ALA A 39 22.82 49.30 14.60
N GLU A 40 22.28 49.89 15.64
CA GLU A 40 20.85 50.18 15.82
C GLU A 40 20.61 51.70 15.67
N ALA A 41 19.51 52.02 15.01
CA ALA A 41 19.05 53.38 14.97
C ALA A 41 18.50 53.79 16.34
N VAL A 42 19.02 54.90 16.89
CA VAL A 42 18.58 55.42 18.20
C VAL A 42 18.03 56.82 18.02
N LEU A 43 16.79 56.99 18.50
CA LEU A 43 16.08 58.25 18.56
C LEU A 43 15.76 58.54 20.01
N THR A 44 16.07 59.73 20.52
CA THR A 44 15.61 60.16 21.85
C THR A 44 14.59 61.28 21.75
N THR A 45 13.63 61.31 22.68
CA THR A 45 12.59 62.36 22.73
C THR A 45 12.56 63.07 24.08
N ASP A 46 12.07 64.29 24.08
CA ASP A 46 11.67 65.02 25.29
C ASP A 46 10.28 64.51 25.79
N GLU A 47 9.79 65.19 26.86
CA GLU A 47 8.47 64.92 27.45
C GLU A 47 7.31 65.21 26.49
N ALA A 48 7.50 66.08 25.52
CA ALA A 48 6.51 66.46 24.51
C ALA A 48 6.56 65.57 23.27
N GLY A 49 7.41 64.50 23.25
CA GLY A 49 7.56 63.61 22.13
C GLY A 49 8.34 64.18 20.95
N ARG A 50 9.09 65.30 21.16
CA ARG A 50 9.97 65.84 20.13
C ARG A 50 11.33 65.20 20.17
N VAL A 51 11.85 64.85 19.01
CA VAL A 51 13.18 64.23 18.84
C VAL A 51 14.27 65.21 19.31
N THR A 52 15.06 64.76 20.27
CA THR A 52 16.18 65.53 20.83
C THR A 52 17.52 65.03 20.30
N LEU A 53 17.62 63.77 19.90
CA LEU A 53 18.85 63.17 19.34
C LEU A 53 18.48 62.12 18.31
N VAL A 54 19.29 62.03 17.26
CA VAL A 54 19.28 61.01 16.21
C VAL A 54 20.72 60.57 16.01
N ASN A 55 21.02 59.28 16.12
CA ASN A 55 22.36 58.75 15.81
C ASN A 55 22.53 58.55 14.29
N ALA A 56 23.75 58.22 13.85
CA ALA A 56 24.08 58.05 12.44
C ALA A 56 23.21 56.99 11.76
N MET A 57 22.98 55.83 12.41
CA MET A 57 22.12 54.75 11.89
C MET A 57 20.64 55.20 11.78
N ALA A 58 20.12 55.97 12.72
CA ALA A 58 18.77 56.50 12.62
C ALA A 58 18.61 57.51 11.48
N ALA A 59 19.62 58.35 11.22
CA ALA A 59 19.64 59.25 10.07
C ALA A 59 19.69 58.50 8.73
N GLU A 60 20.28 57.29 8.69
CA GLU A 60 20.27 56.43 7.51
C GLU A 60 18.93 55.69 7.32
N LEU A 61 18.43 55.05 8.36
CA LEU A 61 17.20 54.23 8.28
C LEU A 61 15.93 55.07 8.18
N LEU A 62 15.91 56.21 8.82
CA LEU A 62 14.76 57.10 8.98
C LEU A 62 15.12 58.58 8.66
N PRO A 63 15.62 58.87 7.45
CA PRO A 63 16.13 60.21 7.10
C PRO A 63 15.08 61.31 7.20
N GLU A 64 13.80 60.99 7.26
CA GLU A 64 12.70 61.94 7.46
C GLU A 64 12.60 62.41 8.91
N ILE A 65 13.29 61.76 9.85
CA ILE A 65 13.22 62.05 11.27
C ILE A 65 14.52 62.76 11.68
N THR A 66 14.40 64.00 12.01
CA THR A 66 15.53 64.83 12.44
C THR A 66 15.26 65.43 13.85
N ALA A 67 16.29 65.99 14.47
CA ALA A 67 16.09 66.68 15.75
C ALA A 67 15.03 67.80 15.61
N GLY A 68 14.12 67.83 16.56
CA GLY A 68 12.95 68.74 16.55
C GLY A 68 11.68 68.15 15.94
N THR A 69 11.76 67.00 15.24
CA THR A 69 10.58 66.27 14.68
C THR A 69 9.65 65.83 15.81
N GLU A 70 8.36 66.05 15.70
CA GLU A 70 7.33 65.50 16.59
C GLU A 70 6.97 64.09 16.13
N LEU A 71 7.34 63.05 16.92
CA LEU A 71 7.19 61.67 16.50
C LEU A 71 5.74 61.22 16.30
N SER A 72 4.79 61.79 17.02
CA SER A 72 3.35 61.53 16.84
C SER A 72 2.82 61.88 15.44
N ARG A 73 3.54 62.76 14.71
CA ARG A 73 3.21 63.25 13.36
C ARG A 73 4.24 62.87 12.31
N CYS A 74 5.21 62.01 12.65
CA CYS A 74 6.25 61.62 11.70
C CYS A 74 5.68 60.79 10.52
N PRO A 75 6.35 60.80 9.35
CA PRO A 75 5.92 60.05 8.16
C PRO A 75 5.87 58.53 8.36
N VAL A 76 6.61 57.98 9.33
CA VAL A 76 6.60 56.55 9.68
C VAL A 76 5.36 56.25 10.52
N ARG A 77 4.25 55.97 9.85
CA ARG A 77 2.91 55.85 10.47
C ARG A 77 2.84 54.85 11.63
N ALA A 78 3.64 53.78 11.61
CA ALA A 78 3.63 52.78 12.70
C ALA A 78 4.31 53.36 13.95
N LEU A 79 5.42 54.08 13.79
CA LEU A 79 6.09 54.78 14.88
C LEU A 79 5.19 55.91 15.45
N ALA A 80 4.58 56.72 14.58
CA ALA A 80 3.65 57.74 15.00
C ALA A 80 2.47 57.19 15.82
N ARG A 81 1.87 56.06 15.37
CA ARG A 81 0.80 55.39 16.11
C ARG A 81 1.29 54.79 17.43
N ALA A 82 2.49 54.19 17.45
CA ALA A 82 3.07 53.61 18.67
C ALA A 82 3.31 54.71 19.73
N VAL A 83 3.77 55.90 19.30
CA VAL A 83 3.96 57.05 20.17
C VAL A 83 2.62 57.58 20.71
N ALA A 84 1.61 57.75 19.83
CA ALA A 84 0.29 58.28 20.20
C ALA A 84 -0.50 57.31 21.09
N GLY A 85 -0.35 55.99 20.88
CA GLY A 85 -1.00 54.93 21.64
C GLY A 85 -0.23 54.40 22.84
N ASP A 86 0.87 55.08 23.23
CA ASP A 86 1.78 54.67 24.32
C ASP A 86 2.31 53.22 24.19
N ALA A 87 2.44 52.72 22.96
CA ALA A 87 2.96 51.37 22.73
C ALA A 87 4.48 51.28 22.94
N GLU A 88 4.95 50.17 23.48
CA GLU A 88 6.38 49.94 23.76
C GLU A 88 7.17 49.46 22.54
N CYS A 89 6.52 49.00 21.48
CA CYS A 89 7.16 48.51 20.26
C CYS A 89 6.31 48.77 19.01
N PHE A 90 6.96 48.72 17.86
CA PHE A 90 6.31 48.71 16.55
C PHE A 90 7.06 47.80 15.57
N ASP A 91 6.37 47.33 14.56
CA ASP A 91 6.91 46.59 13.42
C ASP A 91 6.28 47.17 12.15
N VAL A 92 7.09 47.52 11.16
CA VAL A 92 6.61 48.17 9.94
C VAL A 92 7.51 47.89 8.76
N GLU A 93 6.91 47.80 7.58
CA GLU A 93 7.63 47.89 6.33
C GLU A 93 7.74 49.38 5.93
N HIS A 94 8.98 49.87 5.78
CA HIS A 94 9.28 51.25 5.42
C HIS A 94 10.43 51.28 4.41
N ARG A 95 10.20 51.89 3.24
CA ARG A 95 11.17 52.01 2.14
C ARG A 95 11.79 50.67 1.71
N GLY A 96 10.96 49.59 1.66
CA GLY A 96 11.44 48.26 1.30
C GLY A 96 12.28 47.54 2.37
N ARG A 97 12.37 48.12 3.57
CA ARG A 97 13.00 47.53 4.75
C ARG A 97 11.97 47.24 5.82
N ARG A 98 12.12 46.17 6.56
CA ARG A 98 11.29 45.82 7.71
C ARG A 98 11.96 46.32 8.98
N LEU A 99 11.33 47.27 9.64
CA LEU A 99 11.87 47.94 10.82
C LEU A 99 11.11 47.50 12.05
N ARG A 100 11.85 47.11 13.09
CA ARG A 100 11.30 46.83 14.42
C ARG A 100 11.86 47.85 15.40
N GLY A 101 10.97 48.59 16.08
CA GLY A 101 11.33 49.58 17.08
C GLY A 101 10.87 49.17 18.48
N VAL A 102 11.71 49.44 19.47
CA VAL A 102 11.39 49.24 20.89
C VAL A 102 11.64 50.54 21.64
N ARG A 103 10.67 50.96 22.47
CA ARG A 103 10.76 52.14 23.32
C ARG A 103 11.33 51.80 24.68
N ARG A 104 12.23 52.62 25.18
CA ARG A 104 12.71 52.59 26.55
C ARG A 104 12.59 53.93 27.24
N ARG A 105 12.14 53.92 28.49
CA ARG A 105 12.06 55.13 29.31
C ARG A 105 13.44 55.49 29.83
N LEU A 106 13.79 56.75 29.69
CA LEU A 106 15.01 57.35 30.21
C LEU A 106 14.68 58.21 31.46
N ALA A 107 15.71 58.71 32.15
CA ALA A 107 15.52 59.63 33.26
C ALA A 107 14.87 60.94 32.83
N GLY A 108 13.99 61.49 33.65
CA GLY A 108 13.32 62.81 33.40
C GLY A 108 12.25 62.75 32.31
N ALA A 109 11.35 61.72 32.37
CA ALA A 109 10.22 61.56 31.44
C ALA A 109 10.56 61.56 29.94
N ARG A 110 11.81 61.28 29.60
CA ARG A 110 12.31 61.15 28.22
C ARG A 110 12.22 59.69 27.76
N TYR A 111 12.18 59.47 26.46
CA TYR A 111 12.16 58.13 25.86
C TYR A 111 13.26 57.98 24.81
N ALA A 112 13.78 56.74 24.67
CA ALA A 112 14.61 56.32 23.56
C ALA A 112 13.86 55.27 22.75
N TRP A 113 13.91 55.40 21.44
CA TRP A 113 13.48 54.37 20.49
C TRP A 113 14.71 53.75 19.87
N TYR A 114 14.79 52.43 19.97
CA TYR A 114 15.80 51.60 19.32
C TYR A 114 15.13 50.93 18.12
N VAL A 115 15.58 51.29 16.93
CA VAL A 115 15.01 50.75 15.68
C VAL A 115 16.04 49.94 14.95
N ARG A 116 15.69 48.71 14.68
CA ARG A 116 16.55 47.75 13.99
C ARG A 116 15.93 47.43 12.64
N ASP A 117 16.79 47.30 11.61
CA ASP A 117 16.43 46.67 10.33
C ASP A 117 16.44 45.16 10.53
N VAL A 118 15.27 44.53 10.38
CA VAL A 118 15.08 43.10 10.54
C VAL A 118 14.71 42.44 9.21
N THR A 119 14.97 43.07 8.09
CA THR A 119 14.62 42.61 6.75
C THR A 119 15.27 41.26 6.43
N GLU A 120 16.58 41.15 6.61
CA GLU A 120 17.29 39.90 6.36
C GLU A 120 16.88 38.76 7.33
N GLU A 121 16.66 39.08 8.61
CA GLU A 121 16.24 38.10 9.62
C GLU A 121 14.87 37.52 9.28
N HIS A 122 13.93 38.39 8.87
CA HIS A 122 12.60 37.93 8.40
C HIS A 122 12.70 37.12 7.12
N ALA A 123 13.46 37.62 6.13
CA ALA A 123 13.65 36.87 4.88
C ALA A 123 14.25 35.47 5.10
N ARG A 124 15.22 35.36 6.00
CA ARG A 124 15.80 34.05 6.38
C ARG A 124 14.78 33.15 7.09
N THR A 125 14.00 33.74 8.01
CA THR A 125 12.96 33.00 8.73
C THR A 125 11.87 32.52 7.78
N ASP A 126 11.39 33.36 6.89
CA ASP A 126 10.39 33.04 5.88
C ASP A 126 10.91 31.95 4.91
N ALA A 127 12.18 32.04 4.50
CA ALA A 127 12.81 31.04 3.65
C ALA A 127 12.91 29.67 4.36
N LEU A 128 13.27 29.65 5.65
CA LEU A 128 13.31 28.42 6.44
C LEU A 128 11.92 27.81 6.65
N LEU A 129 10.90 28.63 6.89
CA LEU A 129 9.51 28.15 7.03
C LEU A 129 8.99 27.60 5.71
N ALA A 130 9.27 28.25 4.59
CA ALA A 130 8.90 27.77 3.26
C ALA A 130 9.58 26.41 2.96
N GLU A 131 10.88 26.28 3.26
CA GLU A 131 11.61 25.02 3.05
C GLU A 131 11.11 23.88 3.95
N ARG A 132 10.79 24.18 5.22
CA ARG A 132 10.15 23.19 6.12
C ARG A 132 8.79 22.73 5.60
N SER A 133 7.97 23.67 5.13
CA SER A 133 6.64 23.36 4.57
C SER A 133 6.76 22.49 3.31
N ARG A 134 7.72 22.79 2.44
CA ARG A 134 8.03 21.99 1.24
C ARG A 134 8.44 20.56 1.61
N THR A 135 9.38 20.43 2.53
CA THR A 135 9.87 19.12 2.99
C THR A 135 8.76 18.31 3.64
N ALA A 136 7.92 18.94 4.49
CA ALA A 136 6.78 18.30 5.12
C ALA A 136 5.75 17.83 4.09
N PHE A 137 5.43 18.64 3.09
CA PHE A 137 4.54 18.27 1.99
C PHE A 137 5.07 17.05 1.23
N LEU A 138 6.33 17.07 0.81
CA LEU A 138 6.93 15.96 0.06
C LEU A 138 7.02 14.66 0.89
N ALA A 139 7.31 14.76 2.18
CA ALA A 139 7.32 13.61 3.08
C ALA A 139 5.92 13.00 3.24
N GLN A 140 4.91 13.87 3.45
CA GLN A 140 3.52 13.43 3.54
C GLN A 140 3.03 12.82 2.23
N ALA A 141 3.36 13.43 1.10
CA ALA A 141 3.02 12.93 -0.23
C ALA A 141 3.65 11.55 -0.47
N GLY A 142 4.95 11.40 -0.21
CA GLY A 142 5.65 10.12 -0.33
C GLY A 142 5.02 9.02 0.53
N SER A 143 4.72 9.33 1.80
CA SER A 143 4.05 8.38 2.71
C SER A 143 2.66 7.97 2.22
N ARG A 144 1.83 8.92 1.76
CA ARG A 144 0.46 8.63 1.32
C ARG A 144 0.44 7.91 -0.03
N LEU A 145 1.27 8.30 -0.98
CA LEU A 145 1.36 7.65 -2.29
C LEU A 145 1.89 6.21 -2.16
N GLY A 146 2.88 5.98 -1.30
CA GLY A 146 3.47 4.64 -1.08
C GLY A 146 2.58 3.66 -0.30
N ARG A 147 1.48 4.12 0.32
CA ARG A 147 0.54 3.25 1.06
C ARG A 147 -0.42 2.47 0.16
N SER A 148 -0.64 2.92 -1.06
CA SER A 148 -1.54 2.26 -2.00
C SER A 148 -0.76 1.37 -2.96
N LEU A 149 -1.16 0.11 -3.03
CA LEU A 149 -0.67 -0.87 -3.99
C LEU A 149 -1.60 -0.97 -5.23
N HIS A 150 -2.60 -0.08 -5.33
CA HIS A 150 -3.55 -0.03 -6.43
C HIS A 150 -3.35 1.22 -7.27
N ARG A 151 -3.13 1.04 -8.57
CA ARG A 151 -2.88 2.11 -9.53
C ARG A 151 -3.93 3.24 -9.47
N ASP A 152 -5.21 2.91 -9.47
CA ASP A 152 -6.29 3.91 -9.46
C ASP A 152 -6.35 4.72 -8.16
N GLN A 153 -6.05 4.10 -7.02
CA GLN A 153 -5.97 4.80 -5.73
C GLN A 153 -4.76 5.74 -5.71
N THR A 154 -3.62 5.32 -6.25
CA THR A 154 -2.42 6.16 -6.35
C THR A 154 -2.66 7.37 -7.26
N LEU A 155 -3.33 7.18 -8.42
CA LEU A 155 -3.71 8.28 -9.31
C LEU A 155 -4.65 9.28 -8.62
N ARG A 156 -5.68 8.81 -7.90
CA ARG A 156 -6.59 9.66 -7.10
C ARG A 156 -5.84 10.40 -5.99
N ALA A 157 -4.96 9.71 -5.28
CA ALA A 157 -4.14 10.32 -4.24
C ALA A 157 -3.22 11.41 -4.81
N THR A 158 -2.66 11.21 -6.01
CA THR A 158 -1.83 12.22 -6.69
C THR A 158 -2.62 13.50 -6.96
N ALA A 159 -3.84 13.41 -7.50
CA ALA A 159 -4.67 14.58 -7.71
C ALA A 159 -5.05 15.27 -6.39
N THR A 160 -5.47 14.51 -5.38
CA THR A 160 -5.96 15.04 -4.10
C THR A 160 -4.85 15.71 -3.28
N LEU A 161 -3.64 15.13 -3.26
CA LEU A 161 -2.51 15.65 -2.47
C LEU A 161 -1.96 16.97 -3.03
N ALA A 162 -2.09 17.21 -4.32
CA ALA A 162 -1.62 18.43 -4.95
C ALA A 162 -2.44 19.67 -4.53
N VAL A 163 -3.68 19.48 -4.05
CA VAL A 163 -4.60 20.56 -3.66
C VAL A 163 -4.77 20.59 -2.14
N PRO A 164 -4.73 21.73 -1.47
CA PRO A 164 -4.56 23.08 -2.02
C PRO A 164 -3.08 23.54 -2.14
N TYR A 165 -2.13 22.68 -1.76
CA TYR A 165 -0.75 23.11 -1.56
C TYR A 165 -0.08 23.63 -2.84
N LEU A 166 -0.14 22.85 -3.93
CA LEU A 166 0.45 23.22 -5.22
C LEU A 166 -0.51 24.08 -6.07
N ALA A 167 -1.80 23.76 -6.07
CA ALA A 167 -2.77 24.35 -6.96
C ALA A 167 -4.18 24.39 -6.34
N ASP A 168 -5.13 25.09 -6.98
CA ASP A 168 -6.54 25.11 -6.59
C ASP A 168 -7.34 23.98 -7.26
N ALA A 169 -6.81 23.43 -8.36
CA ALA A 169 -7.25 22.19 -8.98
C ALA A 169 -6.06 21.40 -9.53
N ALA A 170 -6.17 20.09 -9.48
CA ALA A 170 -5.20 19.16 -10.05
C ALA A 170 -5.91 18.11 -10.90
N VAL A 171 -5.38 17.86 -12.08
CA VAL A 171 -5.89 16.86 -13.03
C VAL A 171 -4.74 15.91 -13.37
N VAL A 172 -4.91 14.63 -13.04
CA VAL A 172 -3.97 13.58 -13.44
C VAL A 172 -4.48 12.95 -14.73
N LEU A 173 -3.73 13.10 -15.81
CA LEU A 173 -4.00 12.43 -17.08
C LEU A 173 -3.12 11.20 -17.20
N HIS A 174 -3.71 10.09 -17.61
CA HIS A 174 -3.00 8.83 -17.76
C HIS A 174 -3.60 7.98 -18.91
N ARG A 175 -2.80 7.07 -19.47
CA ARG A 175 -3.30 6.02 -20.36
C ARG A 175 -3.54 4.75 -19.57
N PRO A 176 -4.68 4.05 -19.76
CA PRO A 176 -4.90 2.74 -19.15
C PRO A 176 -3.84 1.74 -19.67
N PRO A 177 -3.48 0.71 -18.88
CA PRO A 177 -2.64 -0.38 -19.37
C PRO A 177 -3.35 -1.17 -20.47
N ALA A 178 -2.59 -1.70 -21.44
CA ALA A 178 -3.14 -2.59 -22.47
C ALA A 178 -3.72 -3.88 -21.81
N PRO A 179 -4.78 -4.50 -22.36
CA PRO A 179 -5.42 -4.27 -23.66
C PRO A 179 -6.60 -3.28 -23.65
N ALA A 180 -6.78 -2.47 -22.59
CA ALA A 180 -7.90 -1.53 -22.49
C ALA A 180 -7.85 -0.42 -23.59
N ASP A 181 -8.95 0.33 -23.70
CA ASP A 181 -9.03 1.50 -24.57
C ASP A 181 -7.90 2.48 -24.23
N GLN A 182 -7.00 2.72 -25.19
CA GLN A 182 -5.80 3.53 -25.04
C GLN A 182 -6.07 5.04 -24.99
N ARG A 183 -7.33 5.47 -25.07
CA ARG A 183 -7.68 6.89 -24.94
C ARG A 183 -7.26 7.40 -23.57
N PRO A 184 -6.60 8.58 -23.48
CA PRO A 184 -6.21 9.16 -22.20
C PRO A 184 -7.44 9.39 -21.32
N ARG A 185 -7.30 9.07 -20.04
CA ARG A 185 -8.29 9.33 -19.00
C ARG A 185 -7.76 10.40 -18.06
N TRP A 186 -8.67 11.10 -17.40
CA TRP A 186 -8.30 12.05 -16.38
C TRP A 186 -9.00 11.77 -15.05
N ILE A 187 -8.31 12.13 -13.98
CA ILE A 187 -8.81 12.17 -12.62
C ILE A 187 -8.58 13.59 -12.12
N ARG A 188 -9.63 14.28 -11.71
CA ARG A 188 -9.60 15.64 -11.20
C ARG A 188 -9.91 15.69 -9.72
N TYR A 189 -9.24 16.60 -9.02
CA TYR A 189 -9.62 17.08 -7.69
C TYR A 189 -9.48 18.60 -7.66
N ALA A 190 -10.43 19.31 -7.05
CA ALA A 190 -10.40 20.75 -6.92
C ALA A 190 -10.93 21.18 -5.55
N GLU A 191 -10.42 22.29 -5.01
CA GLU A 191 -10.87 22.82 -3.73
C GLU A 191 -12.35 23.21 -3.74
N SER A 192 -12.86 23.70 -4.89
CA SER A 192 -14.28 24.05 -5.08
C SER A 192 -15.21 22.84 -5.23
N ASP A 193 -14.66 21.65 -5.51
CA ASP A 193 -15.39 20.40 -5.63
C ASP A 193 -14.52 19.29 -5.07
N PRO A 194 -14.58 19.01 -3.76
CA PRO A 194 -13.68 18.08 -3.08
C PRO A 194 -14.00 16.61 -3.35
N THR A 195 -14.84 16.33 -4.36
CA THR A 195 -15.11 14.97 -4.81
C THR A 195 -14.26 14.64 -6.04
N PRO A 196 -13.41 13.59 -6.01
CA PRO A 196 -12.65 13.19 -7.17
C PRO A 196 -13.56 12.80 -8.33
N ALA A 197 -13.44 13.50 -9.47
CA ALA A 197 -14.16 13.21 -10.71
C ALA A 197 -13.23 12.55 -11.73
N THR A 198 -13.81 11.76 -12.64
CA THR A 198 -13.06 11.04 -13.68
C THR A 198 -13.74 11.21 -15.04
N GLY A 199 -12.96 11.18 -16.11
CA GLY A 199 -13.49 11.27 -17.47
C GLY A 199 -12.48 10.82 -18.51
N LEU A 200 -12.91 10.92 -19.78
CA LEU A 200 -12.05 10.70 -20.94
C LEU A 200 -11.49 12.05 -21.40
N ALA A 201 -10.20 12.08 -21.71
CA ALA A 201 -9.60 13.25 -22.33
C ALA A 201 -9.94 13.28 -23.81
N GLY A 202 -10.60 14.36 -24.23
CA GLY A 202 -10.85 14.62 -25.66
C GLY A 202 -9.63 15.25 -26.34
N PRO A 203 -9.58 15.23 -27.70
CA PRO A 203 -8.51 15.85 -28.48
C PRO A 203 -8.32 17.34 -28.13
N GLY A 204 -9.42 18.05 -27.86
CA GLY A 204 -9.38 19.47 -27.48
C GLY A 204 -8.57 19.77 -26.23
N LEU A 205 -8.44 18.83 -25.28
CA LEU A 205 -7.62 19.02 -24.08
C LEU A 205 -6.15 18.70 -24.35
N THR A 206 -5.88 17.55 -24.96
CA THR A 206 -4.50 17.07 -25.16
C THR A 206 -3.72 17.91 -26.16
N ASP A 207 -4.40 18.46 -27.16
CA ASP A 207 -3.75 19.20 -28.23
C ASP A 207 -3.63 20.70 -27.94
N THR A 208 -4.46 21.22 -27.04
CA THR A 208 -4.47 22.67 -26.71
C THR A 208 -3.63 23.01 -25.49
N VAL A 209 -3.42 22.09 -24.54
CA VAL A 209 -2.58 22.35 -23.36
C VAL A 209 -1.11 22.05 -23.69
N PRO A 210 -0.23 23.09 -23.73
CA PRO A 210 1.16 22.91 -24.12
C PRO A 210 1.91 21.93 -23.19
N GLY A 211 2.59 20.95 -23.77
CA GLY A 211 3.36 19.94 -23.04
C GLY A 211 2.55 18.73 -22.57
N LEU A 212 1.23 18.72 -22.74
CA LEU A 212 0.40 17.62 -22.23
C LEU A 212 0.54 16.35 -23.09
N THR A 213 0.54 16.50 -24.40
CA THR A 213 0.76 15.38 -25.34
C THR A 213 2.16 14.82 -25.19
N GLU A 214 3.18 15.68 -25.10
CA GLU A 214 4.57 15.29 -24.88
C GLU A 214 4.75 14.58 -23.52
N ALA A 215 4.07 15.02 -22.47
CA ALA A 215 4.10 14.35 -21.18
C ALA A 215 3.48 12.94 -21.23
N LEU A 216 2.35 12.79 -21.93
CA LEU A 216 1.69 11.49 -22.14
C LEU A 216 2.50 10.54 -23.04
N ALA A 217 3.30 11.10 -23.97
CA ALA A 217 4.22 10.34 -24.80
C ALA A 217 5.55 10.02 -24.09
N GLY A 218 5.84 10.68 -22.95
CA GLY A 218 7.10 10.55 -22.22
C GLY A 218 8.25 11.42 -22.74
N GLU A 219 7.96 12.32 -23.65
CA GLU A 219 8.93 13.24 -24.26
C GLU A 219 9.20 14.45 -23.37
N LEU A 220 8.21 14.88 -22.57
CA LEU A 220 8.39 15.96 -21.59
C LEU A 220 9.19 15.43 -20.40
N THR A 221 10.34 16.06 -20.11
CA THR A 221 11.22 15.70 -19.00
C THR A 221 11.11 16.64 -17.82
N GLU A 222 10.80 17.92 -18.10
CA GLU A 222 10.68 18.99 -17.10
C GLU A 222 9.26 19.57 -17.12
N PRO A 223 8.74 20.11 -15.99
CA PRO A 223 7.44 20.76 -15.98
C PRO A 223 7.38 21.95 -16.95
N ARG A 224 6.24 22.11 -17.62
CA ARG A 224 6.00 23.19 -18.57
C ARG A 224 4.87 24.12 -18.10
N LEU A 225 5.18 25.40 -18.00
CA LEU A 225 4.22 26.44 -17.65
C LEU A 225 3.41 26.84 -18.88
N ASP A 226 2.08 26.86 -18.75
CA ASP A 226 1.17 27.44 -19.73
C ASP A 226 0.77 28.84 -19.30
N THR A 227 1.27 29.84 -20.03
CA THR A 227 1.01 31.27 -19.78
C THR A 227 -0.16 31.80 -20.59
N GLU A 228 -0.56 31.14 -21.65
CA GLU A 228 -1.63 31.56 -22.54
C GLU A 228 -2.99 30.99 -22.14
N LEU A 229 -3.02 30.01 -21.23
CA LEU A 229 -4.19 29.34 -20.68
C LEU A 229 -5.13 28.77 -21.76
N ALA A 230 -4.86 27.56 -22.16
CA ALA A 230 -5.76 26.76 -22.97
C ALA A 230 -7.18 26.67 -22.38
N ASP A 231 -8.17 26.32 -23.18
CA ASP A 231 -9.52 26.05 -22.68
C ASP A 231 -9.53 24.79 -21.79
N LEU A 232 -9.65 24.99 -20.48
CA LEU A 232 -9.69 23.96 -19.45
C LEU A 232 -11.11 23.64 -18.99
N SER A 233 -12.14 24.16 -19.64
CA SER A 233 -13.55 24.03 -19.23
C SER A 233 -14.01 22.56 -19.16
N SER A 234 -13.43 21.70 -20.00
CA SER A 234 -13.76 20.26 -20.03
C SER A 234 -13.29 19.47 -18.80
N VAL A 235 -12.33 20.00 -18.05
CA VAL A 235 -11.74 19.32 -16.87
C VAL A 235 -11.93 20.08 -15.56
N LEU A 236 -12.32 21.36 -15.61
CA LEU A 236 -12.61 22.15 -14.42
C LEU A 236 -14.05 21.94 -13.94
N PRO A 237 -14.30 21.95 -12.62
CA PRO A 237 -15.66 21.83 -12.10
C PRO A 237 -16.45 23.13 -12.28
N PRO A 238 -17.78 23.04 -12.36
CA PRO A 238 -18.63 24.22 -12.27
C PRO A 238 -18.28 25.03 -11.00
N GLY A 239 -18.15 26.36 -11.14
CA GLY A 239 -17.83 27.22 -10.01
C GLY A 239 -16.35 27.33 -9.66
N PHE A 240 -15.44 26.70 -10.41
CA PHE A 240 -14.00 26.88 -10.21
C PHE A 240 -13.56 28.35 -10.34
N GLY A 241 -14.23 29.10 -11.21
CA GLY A 241 -13.85 30.47 -11.54
C GLY A 241 -12.85 30.53 -12.72
N ARG A 242 -12.26 31.71 -12.93
CA ARG A 242 -11.32 31.93 -14.04
C ARG A 242 -9.93 31.35 -13.68
N PRO A 243 -9.35 30.48 -14.51
CA PRO A 243 -7.96 30.06 -14.39
C PRO A 243 -7.00 31.26 -14.53
N GLY A 244 -5.92 31.27 -13.78
CA GLY A 244 -4.89 32.31 -13.81
C GLY A 244 -3.51 31.80 -14.23
N ALA A 245 -3.21 30.53 -13.97
CA ALA A 245 -1.97 29.86 -14.39
C ALA A 245 -2.18 28.37 -14.43
N ALA A 246 -1.52 27.70 -15.38
CA ALA A 246 -1.50 26.23 -15.47
C ALA A 246 -0.06 25.72 -15.63
N LEU A 247 0.23 24.56 -15.02
CA LEU A 247 1.53 23.90 -15.04
C LEU A 247 1.33 22.42 -15.35
N VAL A 248 1.97 21.93 -16.40
CA VAL A 248 2.03 20.49 -16.74
C VAL A 248 3.31 19.91 -16.19
N SER A 249 3.20 18.94 -15.29
CA SER A 249 4.34 18.19 -14.75
C SER A 249 4.26 16.73 -15.21
N PRO A 250 5.31 16.14 -15.77
CA PRO A 250 5.30 14.75 -16.18
C PRO A 250 5.29 13.82 -14.95
N ILE A 251 4.52 12.73 -15.05
CA ILE A 251 4.57 11.63 -14.08
C ILE A 251 5.34 10.48 -14.72
N ARG A 252 6.58 10.26 -14.27
CA ARG A 252 7.51 9.30 -14.87
C ARG A 252 8.18 8.42 -13.82
N SER A 253 8.58 7.22 -14.23
CA SER A 253 9.50 6.37 -13.49
C SER A 253 10.62 5.86 -14.39
N ALA A 254 11.53 5.06 -13.84
CA ALA A 254 12.57 4.38 -14.61
C ALA A 254 12.01 3.45 -15.71
N GLY A 255 10.77 2.96 -15.56
CA GLY A 255 10.10 2.10 -16.53
C GLY A 255 9.36 2.84 -17.65
N GLY A 256 9.26 4.17 -17.60
CA GLY A 256 8.59 4.97 -18.63
C GLY A 256 7.60 6.01 -18.08
N PRO A 257 6.81 6.61 -18.99
CA PRO A 257 5.81 7.59 -18.63
C PRO A 257 4.55 6.93 -18.09
N PHE A 258 4.00 7.46 -17.00
CA PHE A 258 2.69 7.07 -16.48
C PHE A 258 1.59 8.03 -16.91
N GLY A 259 1.93 9.29 -17.14
CA GLY A 259 0.98 10.33 -17.48
C GLY A 259 1.49 11.72 -17.21
N ALA A 260 0.55 12.64 -16.99
CA ALA A 260 0.81 14.04 -16.69
C ALA A 260 -0.03 14.53 -15.51
N LEU A 261 0.54 15.41 -14.70
CA LEU A 261 -0.14 16.17 -13.67
C LEU A 261 -0.32 17.60 -14.16
N LEU A 262 -1.55 18.00 -14.40
CA LEU A 262 -1.92 19.36 -14.75
C LEU A 262 -2.39 20.08 -13.47
N LEU A 263 -1.65 21.10 -13.05
CA LEU A 263 -1.91 21.93 -11.88
C LEU A 263 -2.48 23.26 -12.33
N ILE A 264 -3.58 23.72 -11.72
CA ILE A 264 -4.30 24.91 -12.15
C ILE A 264 -4.51 25.84 -10.95
N ARG A 265 -4.06 27.08 -11.05
CA ARG A 265 -4.30 28.17 -10.09
C ARG A 265 -5.36 29.12 -10.61
N ARG A 266 -6.21 29.64 -9.72
CA ARG A 266 -7.23 30.65 -10.05
C ARG A 266 -6.61 31.99 -10.32
N ALA A 267 -7.29 32.81 -11.11
CA ALA A 267 -6.98 34.23 -11.24
C ALA A 267 -7.08 34.89 -9.86
N GLY A 268 -6.01 35.60 -9.46
CA GLY A 268 -5.89 36.20 -8.11
C GLY A 268 -4.94 35.44 -7.17
N ARG A 269 -4.65 34.18 -7.42
CA ARG A 269 -3.51 33.48 -6.80
C ARG A 269 -2.24 33.75 -7.62
N ALA A 270 -1.09 33.94 -6.93
CA ALA A 270 0.19 34.10 -7.62
C ALA A 270 0.46 32.95 -8.61
N GLY A 271 1.04 33.24 -9.75
CA GLY A 271 1.49 32.24 -10.72
C GLY A 271 2.52 31.30 -10.13
N PHE A 272 2.89 30.27 -10.89
CA PHE A 272 3.92 29.31 -10.47
C PHE A 272 5.30 29.96 -10.59
N ASP A 273 6.03 30.00 -9.48
CA ASP A 273 7.42 30.45 -9.43
C ASP A 273 8.40 29.26 -9.70
N PRO A 274 9.70 29.51 -9.87
CA PRO A 274 10.67 28.45 -10.10
C PRO A 274 10.72 27.38 -8.98
N ARG A 275 10.38 27.76 -7.73
CA ARG A 275 10.33 26.82 -6.59
C ARG A 275 9.09 25.93 -6.68
N ASP A 276 7.97 26.48 -7.09
CA ASP A 276 6.74 25.73 -7.36
C ASP A 276 6.94 24.69 -8.48
N ILE A 277 7.64 25.08 -9.56
CA ILE A 277 7.96 24.21 -10.69
C ILE A 277 8.83 23.03 -10.23
N GLU A 278 9.88 23.31 -9.45
CA GLU A 278 10.73 22.27 -8.90
C GLU A 278 9.98 21.35 -7.94
N LEU A 279 9.08 21.88 -7.11
CA LEU A 279 8.25 21.10 -6.21
C LEU A 279 7.27 20.20 -6.98
N ALA A 280 6.67 20.70 -8.05
CA ALA A 280 5.81 19.92 -8.94
C ALA A 280 6.58 18.79 -9.62
N ARG A 281 7.83 19.05 -10.05
CA ARG A 281 8.75 18.04 -10.62
C ARG A 281 9.02 16.92 -9.62
N GLU A 282 9.41 17.26 -8.39
CA GLU A 282 9.68 16.29 -7.34
C GLU A 282 8.43 15.49 -6.93
N PHE A 283 7.29 16.15 -6.85
CA PHE A 283 6.01 15.49 -6.55
C PHE A 283 5.62 14.52 -7.67
N GLY A 284 5.75 14.94 -8.95
CA GLY A 284 5.51 14.10 -10.12
C GLY A 284 6.41 12.85 -10.15
N ALA A 285 7.69 13.01 -9.80
CA ALA A 285 8.63 11.90 -9.69
C ALA A 285 8.23 10.89 -8.58
N ARG A 286 7.78 11.38 -7.41
CA ARG A 286 7.28 10.51 -6.32
C ARG A 286 5.99 9.78 -6.73
N ALA A 287 5.08 10.48 -7.41
CA ALA A 287 3.88 9.86 -7.95
C ALA A 287 4.21 8.75 -8.97
N GLY A 288 5.18 9.01 -9.86
CA GLY A 288 5.68 8.03 -10.82
C GLY A 288 6.29 6.79 -10.16
N ALA A 289 7.11 6.97 -9.13
CA ALA A 289 7.68 5.86 -8.37
C ALA A 289 6.61 5.01 -7.66
N ALA A 290 5.60 5.66 -7.05
CA ALA A 290 4.49 4.95 -6.41
C ALA A 290 3.63 4.20 -7.43
N LEU A 291 3.37 4.78 -8.61
CA LEU A 291 2.64 4.12 -9.70
C LEU A 291 3.39 2.91 -10.24
N ALA A 292 4.72 2.99 -10.39
CA ALA A 292 5.55 1.86 -10.82
C ALA A 292 5.45 0.70 -9.83
N THR A 293 5.49 0.99 -8.53
CA THR A 293 5.31 -0.02 -7.48
C THR A 293 3.91 -0.65 -7.55
N ALA A 294 2.87 0.15 -7.74
CA ALA A 294 1.50 -0.33 -7.85
C ALA A 294 1.26 -1.17 -9.11
N GLU A 295 1.87 -0.82 -10.25
CA GLU A 295 1.82 -1.63 -11.49
C GLU A 295 2.49 -2.98 -11.31
N LEU A 296 3.73 -2.99 -10.80
CA LEU A 296 4.46 -4.25 -10.54
C LEU A 296 3.68 -5.17 -9.63
N HIS A 297 3.06 -4.62 -8.58
CA HIS A 297 2.21 -5.39 -7.66
C HIS A 297 0.96 -5.92 -8.34
N GLY A 298 0.34 -5.10 -9.20
CA GLY A 298 -0.81 -5.49 -10.00
C GLY A 298 -0.51 -6.63 -10.99
N GLU A 299 0.64 -6.57 -11.66
CA GLU A 299 1.12 -7.64 -12.55
C GLU A 299 1.41 -8.94 -11.78
N GLN A 300 2.10 -8.85 -10.66
CA GLN A 300 2.36 -10.00 -9.79
C GLN A 300 1.05 -10.65 -9.31
N ALA A 301 0.09 -9.84 -8.85
CA ALA A 301 -1.22 -10.31 -8.43
C ALA A 301 -2.04 -10.90 -9.59
N HIS A 302 -1.89 -10.38 -10.80
CA HIS A 302 -2.54 -10.94 -11.99
C HIS A 302 -1.93 -12.29 -12.36
N LEU A 303 -0.61 -12.40 -12.43
CA LEU A 303 0.08 -13.66 -12.70
C LEU A 303 -0.28 -14.74 -11.65
N ALA A 304 -0.28 -14.36 -10.38
CA ALA A 304 -0.70 -15.25 -9.31
C ALA A 304 -2.14 -15.74 -9.51
N ARG A 305 -3.08 -14.87 -9.87
CA ARG A 305 -4.48 -15.24 -10.13
C ARG A 305 -4.63 -16.17 -11.34
N VAL A 306 -3.90 -15.91 -12.43
CA VAL A 306 -3.93 -16.76 -13.63
C VAL A 306 -3.40 -18.16 -13.30
N LEU A 307 -2.28 -18.24 -12.60
CA LEU A 307 -1.73 -19.51 -12.13
C LEU A 307 -2.70 -20.24 -11.19
N GLN A 308 -3.30 -19.53 -10.24
CA GLN A 308 -4.31 -20.09 -9.35
C GLN A 308 -5.51 -20.67 -10.10
N ALA A 309 -6.08 -19.92 -11.03
CA ALA A 309 -7.25 -20.36 -11.80
C ALA A 309 -6.97 -21.65 -12.60
N SER A 310 -5.72 -21.84 -13.06
CA SER A 310 -5.32 -23.07 -13.78
C SER A 310 -5.06 -24.27 -12.87
N LEU A 311 -4.87 -24.05 -11.57
CA LEU A 311 -4.49 -25.09 -10.60
C LEU A 311 -5.61 -25.46 -9.63
N LEU A 312 -6.64 -24.64 -9.49
CA LEU A 312 -7.83 -25.00 -8.71
C LEU A 312 -8.47 -26.27 -9.29
N PRO A 313 -9.00 -27.17 -8.44
CA PRO A 313 -9.73 -28.33 -8.90
C PRO A 313 -10.89 -27.90 -9.82
N PRO A 314 -11.12 -28.65 -10.93
CA PRO A 314 -12.21 -28.33 -11.85
C PRO A 314 -13.57 -28.65 -11.23
N GLU A 315 -14.64 -28.10 -11.82
CA GLU A 315 -16.00 -28.55 -11.51
C GLU A 315 -16.12 -30.06 -11.81
N LEU A 316 -16.76 -30.79 -10.90
CA LEU A 316 -16.91 -32.20 -11.05
C LEU A 316 -17.92 -32.54 -12.16
N PRO A 317 -17.56 -33.38 -13.14
CA PRO A 317 -18.46 -33.74 -14.20
C PRO A 317 -19.54 -34.71 -13.69
N PRO A 318 -20.73 -34.75 -14.29
CA PRO A 318 -21.72 -35.77 -13.98
C PRO A 318 -21.23 -37.16 -14.39
N VAL A 319 -21.36 -38.14 -13.48
CA VAL A 319 -21.03 -39.53 -13.71
C VAL A 319 -22.29 -40.37 -13.51
N PRO A 320 -22.71 -41.18 -14.50
CA PRO A 320 -23.94 -41.97 -14.39
C PRO A 320 -23.91 -42.95 -13.21
N GLY A 321 -24.93 -42.91 -12.34
CA GLY A 321 -25.06 -43.76 -11.17
C GLY A 321 -24.19 -43.39 -9.98
N VAL A 322 -23.54 -42.22 -10.02
CA VAL A 322 -22.66 -41.73 -8.96
C VAL A 322 -22.99 -40.29 -8.63
N SER A 323 -23.06 -39.94 -7.36
CA SER A 323 -23.09 -38.56 -6.88
C SER A 323 -21.71 -38.20 -6.36
N LEU A 324 -21.15 -37.12 -6.88
CA LEU A 324 -19.80 -36.63 -6.56
C LEU A 324 -19.85 -35.32 -5.80
N ALA A 325 -18.95 -35.14 -4.83
CA ALA A 325 -18.66 -33.86 -4.24
C ALA A 325 -17.16 -33.71 -3.96
N GLY A 326 -16.63 -32.53 -4.21
CA GLY A 326 -15.24 -32.19 -3.93
C GLY A 326 -15.14 -31.03 -2.96
N GLY A 327 -14.17 -31.07 -2.07
CA GLY A 327 -13.81 -29.97 -1.19
C GLY A 327 -12.34 -29.63 -1.36
N TYR A 328 -12.04 -28.33 -1.45
CA TYR A 328 -10.66 -27.85 -1.58
C TYR A 328 -10.43 -26.59 -0.77
N ARG A 329 -9.29 -26.55 -0.08
CA ARG A 329 -8.84 -25.36 0.63
C ARG A 329 -7.32 -25.27 0.56
N ALA A 330 -6.82 -24.18 -0.03
CA ALA A 330 -5.38 -23.93 -0.10
C ALA A 330 -4.86 -23.30 1.20
N ALA A 331 -3.64 -23.67 1.60
CA ALA A 331 -2.92 -23.06 2.71
C ALA A 331 -2.55 -21.60 2.41
N GLY A 332 -2.90 -20.67 3.29
CA GLY A 332 -2.43 -19.25 3.30
C GLY A 332 -3.20 -18.28 2.43
N ASP A 333 -3.07 -16.97 2.81
CA ASP A 333 -3.87 -15.87 2.26
C ASP A 333 -3.32 -15.24 0.97
N THR A 334 -2.03 -15.37 0.69
CA THR A 334 -1.35 -14.56 -0.35
C THR A 334 -1.19 -15.24 -1.70
N LEU A 335 -0.98 -16.55 -1.71
CA LEU A 335 -0.91 -17.36 -2.92
C LEU A 335 -1.74 -18.62 -2.66
N ARG A 336 -3.03 -18.58 -2.92
CA ARG A 336 -3.96 -19.72 -2.76
C ARG A 336 -3.68 -20.86 -3.75
N ILE A 337 -2.42 -21.27 -3.87
CA ILE A 337 -1.96 -22.37 -4.72
C ILE A 337 -1.40 -23.44 -3.81
N GLY A 338 -2.10 -24.56 -3.71
CA GLY A 338 -1.71 -25.71 -2.93
C GLY A 338 -1.06 -26.83 -3.74
N GLY A 339 -0.49 -27.79 -3.01
CA GLY A 339 -0.04 -29.08 -3.55
C GLY A 339 -1.17 -30.05 -3.82
N ASP A 340 -2.26 -29.92 -3.07
CA ASP A 340 -3.42 -30.80 -3.12
C ASP A 340 -4.25 -30.60 -4.38
N PHE A 341 -4.77 -31.70 -4.91
CA PHE A 341 -5.65 -31.66 -6.08
C PHE A 341 -6.58 -32.89 -6.12
N TYR A 342 -7.70 -32.72 -6.82
CA TYR A 342 -8.50 -33.87 -7.28
C TYR A 342 -8.93 -33.66 -8.73
N GLU A 343 -9.18 -34.77 -9.44
CA GLU A 343 -9.66 -34.80 -10.82
C GLU A 343 -10.66 -35.94 -10.99
N VAL A 344 -11.66 -35.75 -11.84
CA VAL A 344 -12.56 -36.81 -12.27
C VAL A 344 -12.69 -36.74 -13.79
N PHE A 345 -12.43 -37.86 -14.42
CA PHE A 345 -12.43 -38.03 -15.88
C PHE A 345 -13.55 -38.98 -16.28
N PRO A 346 -14.71 -38.51 -16.74
CA PRO A 346 -15.80 -39.37 -17.16
C PRO A 346 -15.44 -40.17 -18.42
N HIS A 347 -15.95 -41.37 -18.50
CA HIS A 347 -15.92 -42.20 -19.70
C HIS A 347 -17.28 -42.93 -19.92
N ARG A 348 -17.41 -43.74 -20.96
CA ARG A 348 -18.72 -44.30 -21.38
C ARG A 348 -19.45 -45.12 -20.30
N THR A 349 -18.73 -45.82 -19.44
CA THR A 349 -19.29 -46.75 -18.45
C THR A 349 -19.05 -46.32 -17.01
N GLY A 350 -18.36 -45.20 -16.78
CA GLY A 350 -18.00 -44.71 -15.44
C GLY A 350 -17.08 -43.52 -15.47
N ALA A 351 -16.08 -43.52 -14.59
CA ALA A 351 -15.06 -42.47 -14.53
C ALA A 351 -13.74 -42.97 -13.95
N LEU A 352 -12.65 -42.31 -14.30
CA LEU A 352 -11.43 -42.33 -13.50
C LEU A 352 -11.46 -41.14 -12.51
N PHE A 353 -10.92 -41.34 -11.33
CA PHE A 353 -10.70 -40.23 -10.38
C PHE A 353 -9.28 -40.27 -9.84
N ALA A 354 -8.77 -39.11 -9.49
CA ALA A 354 -7.49 -38.93 -8.82
C ALA A 354 -7.66 -37.95 -7.66
N LEU A 355 -6.99 -38.22 -6.54
CA LEU A 355 -6.80 -37.29 -5.44
C LEU A 355 -5.36 -37.41 -4.99
N GLY A 356 -4.64 -36.32 -4.88
CA GLY A 356 -3.23 -36.35 -4.55
C GLY A 356 -2.77 -35.07 -3.83
N ASP A 357 -1.62 -35.23 -3.19
CA ASP A 357 -0.87 -34.15 -2.56
C ASP A 357 0.57 -34.17 -3.07
N VAL A 358 1.03 -33.00 -3.55
CA VAL A 358 2.36 -32.80 -4.09
C VAL A 358 3.29 -32.25 -3.03
N CYS A 359 4.42 -32.94 -2.83
CA CYS A 359 5.44 -32.51 -1.88
C CYS A 359 5.92 -31.08 -2.13
N GLY A 360 5.85 -30.23 -1.09
CA GLY A 360 6.33 -28.85 -1.11
C GLY A 360 5.22 -27.81 -1.03
N LYS A 361 5.61 -26.53 -1.08
CA LYS A 361 4.68 -25.38 -0.98
C LYS A 361 5.00 -24.32 -2.02
N GLY A 362 4.00 -23.51 -2.36
CA GLY A 362 4.14 -22.38 -3.26
C GLY A 362 4.32 -22.76 -4.73
N VAL A 363 5.04 -21.93 -5.50
CA VAL A 363 5.14 -22.07 -6.96
C VAL A 363 5.74 -23.42 -7.40
N GLY A 364 6.67 -23.98 -6.62
CA GLY A 364 7.28 -25.27 -6.93
C GLY A 364 6.28 -26.43 -6.89
N ALA A 365 5.46 -26.49 -5.85
CA ALA A 365 4.38 -27.46 -5.72
C ALA A 365 3.33 -27.27 -6.83
N ALA A 366 2.94 -26.05 -7.11
CA ALA A 366 2.00 -25.70 -8.18
C ALA A 366 2.43 -26.21 -9.56
N VAL A 367 3.71 -26.03 -9.91
CA VAL A 367 4.27 -26.53 -11.18
C VAL A 367 4.20 -28.05 -11.23
N LEU A 368 4.52 -28.75 -10.13
CA LEU A 368 4.45 -30.21 -10.07
C LEU A 368 2.99 -30.70 -10.11
N THR A 369 2.06 -30.06 -9.40
CA THR A 369 0.61 -30.35 -9.49
C THR A 369 0.11 -30.24 -10.92
N GLY A 370 0.44 -29.12 -11.61
CA GLY A 370 0.09 -28.94 -13.03
C GLY A 370 0.66 -30.06 -13.92
N ARG A 371 1.89 -30.48 -13.67
CA ARG A 371 2.54 -31.58 -14.41
C ARG A 371 1.87 -32.92 -14.15
N VAL A 372 1.59 -33.26 -12.88
CA VAL A 372 0.88 -34.48 -12.52
C VAL A 372 -0.48 -34.54 -13.21
N ARG A 373 -1.28 -33.48 -13.09
CA ARG A 373 -2.61 -33.39 -13.70
C ARG A 373 -2.54 -33.53 -15.22
N GLN A 374 -1.63 -32.81 -15.89
CA GLN A 374 -1.43 -32.88 -17.34
C GLN A 374 -0.98 -34.30 -17.77
N SER A 375 -0.09 -34.95 -17.01
CA SER A 375 0.34 -36.32 -17.28
C SER A 375 -0.84 -37.27 -17.16
N LEU A 376 -1.67 -37.18 -16.11
CA LEU A 376 -2.87 -37.99 -15.95
C LEU A 376 -3.87 -37.77 -17.10
N GLN A 377 -4.12 -36.53 -17.51
CA GLN A 377 -4.99 -36.18 -18.65
C GLN A 377 -4.52 -36.83 -19.95
N THR A 378 -3.23 -36.97 -20.14
CA THR A 378 -2.65 -37.57 -21.35
C THR A 378 -2.63 -39.10 -21.25
N LEU A 379 -2.13 -39.63 -20.14
CA LEU A 379 -1.94 -41.08 -19.95
C LEU A 379 -3.28 -41.83 -19.93
N ARG A 380 -4.37 -41.24 -19.40
CA ARG A 380 -5.71 -41.87 -19.41
C ARG A 380 -6.28 -42.12 -20.82
N LEU A 381 -5.71 -41.50 -21.85
CA LEU A 381 -6.11 -41.74 -23.23
C LEU A 381 -5.62 -43.11 -23.77
N VAL A 382 -4.57 -43.65 -23.15
CA VAL A 382 -3.94 -44.89 -23.56
C VAL A 382 -4.10 -46.02 -22.53
N GLU A 383 -4.29 -45.69 -21.26
CA GLU A 383 -4.49 -46.66 -20.17
C GLU A 383 -5.55 -46.17 -19.19
N GLN A 384 -6.48 -47.02 -18.76
CA GLN A 384 -7.57 -46.69 -17.84
C GLN A 384 -7.58 -47.54 -16.56
N ARG A 385 -6.70 -48.56 -16.48
CA ARG A 385 -6.54 -49.36 -15.26
C ARG A 385 -5.69 -48.59 -14.23
N PRO A 386 -6.20 -48.34 -13.02
CA PRO A 386 -5.54 -47.50 -12.03
C PRO A 386 -4.10 -47.93 -11.72
N LEU A 387 -3.86 -49.24 -11.54
CA LEU A 387 -2.53 -49.78 -11.21
C LEU A 387 -1.51 -49.55 -12.32
N GLU A 388 -1.89 -49.74 -13.55
CA GLU A 388 -1.02 -49.52 -14.71
C GLU A 388 -0.77 -48.04 -14.96
N LEU A 389 -1.82 -47.23 -14.79
CA LEU A 389 -1.76 -45.81 -15.00
C LEU A 389 -0.85 -45.12 -13.98
N ILE A 390 -0.93 -45.47 -12.68
CA ILE A 390 -0.04 -44.95 -11.65
C ILE A 390 1.42 -45.32 -11.91
N GLY A 391 1.69 -46.52 -12.42
CA GLY A 391 3.04 -46.93 -12.82
C GLY A 391 3.59 -46.19 -14.04
N LEU A 392 2.72 -45.81 -15.00
CA LEU A 392 3.11 -44.95 -16.11
C LEU A 392 3.41 -43.53 -15.65
N LEU A 393 2.60 -43.01 -14.75
CA LEU A 393 2.79 -41.68 -14.16
C LEU A 393 4.10 -41.62 -13.36
N ASP A 394 4.39 -42.64 -12.55
CA ASP A 394 5.63 -42.74 -11.77
C ASP A 394 6.87 -42.63 -12.66
N ARG A 395 6.91 -43.37 -13.74
CA ARG A 395 7.99 -43.32 -14.73
C ARG A 395 8.08 -41.92 -15.37
N ALA A 396 6.96 -41.36 -15.78
CA ALA A 396 6.94 -40.02 -16.41
C ALA A 396 7.44 -38.91 -15.49
N LEU A 397 7.21 -39.04 -14.18
CA LEU A 397 7.70 -38.06 -13.19
C LEU A 397 9.16 -38.34 -12.82
N PHE A 398 9.54 -39.60 -12.63
CA PHE A 398 10.88 -39.99 -12.22
C PHE A 398 11.95 -39.73 -13.31
N ASP A 399 11.64 -40.03 -14.57
CA ASP A 399 12.55 -39.88 -15.72
C ASP A 399 12.66 -38.43 -16.19
N ALA A 400 11.97 -37.51 -15.54
CA ALA A 400 12.02 -36.12 -15.91
C ALA A 400 13.41 -35.50 -15.67
N PRO A 401 13.95 -34.67 -16.59
CA PRO A 401 15.33 -34.17 -16.57
C PRO A 401 15.75 -33.47 -15.26
N ASP A 402 14.80 -32.98 -14.48
CA ASP A 402 15.03 -32.23 -13.23
C ASP A 402 14.59 -32.99 -11.97
N ALA A 403 14.03 -34.21 -12.06
CA ALA A 403 13.45 -34.94 -10.95
C ALA A 403 14.45 -35.20 -9.82
N ALA A 404 15.66 -35.68 -10.19
CA ALA A 404 16.71 -36.04 -9.24
C ALA A 404 17.26 -34.85 -8.40
N ARG A 405 17.09 -33.62 -8.87
CA ARG A 405 17.59 -32.41 -8.19
C ARG A 405 16.61 -31.79 -7.20
N ARG A 406 15.32 -32.18 -7.24
CA ARG A 406 14.26 -31.43 -6.56
C ARG A 406 13.53 -32.20 -5.47
N SER A 407 13.80 -33.48 -5.25
CA SER A 407 13.04 -34.32 -4.31
C SER A 407 11.52 -34.17 -4.49
N GLN A 408 11.09 -34.12 -5.75
CA GLN A 408 9.69 -33.87 -6.12
C GLN A 408 8.95 -35.18 -6.27
N PHE A 409 7.98 -35.43 -5.42
CA PHE A 409 7.09 -36.58 -5.47
C PHE A 409 5.66 -36.15 -5.13
N THR A 410 4.72 -37.03 -5.38
CA THR A 410 3.33 -36.83 -4.97
C THR A 410 2.79 -38.09 -4.28
N THR A 411 1.98 -37.91 -3.27
CA THR A 411 1.09 -38.94 -2.80
C THR A 411 -0.16 -38.95 -3.67
N LEU A 412 -0.71 -40.10 -4.01
CA LEU A 412 -1.80 -40.22 -4.97
C LEU A 412 -2.72 -41.39 -4.66
N LEU A 413 -4.02 -41.15 -4.69
CA LEU A 413 -5.04 -42.19 -4.93
C LEU A 413 -5.54 -42.04 -6.37
N LEU A 414 -5.48 -43.10 -7.11
CA LEU A 414 -6.00 -43.17 -8.47
C LEU A 414 -7.03 -44.30 -8.55
N GLY A 415 -8.26 -44.00 -8.94
CA GLY A 415 -9.30 -45.00 -8.97
C GLY A 415 -10.14 -44.99 -10.24
N SER A 416 -10.80 -46.11 -10.53
CA SER A 416 -11.84 -46.24 -11.55
C SER A 416 -13.19 -46.55 -10.91
N LEU A 417 -14.24 -45.94 -11.40
CA LEU A 417 -15.63 -46.15 -11.06
C LEU A 417 -16.31 -46.82 -12.23
N GLU A 418 -16.87 -48.01 -12.04
CA GLU A 418 -17.65 -48.72 -13.04
C GLU A 418 -19.06 -49.00 -12.51
N ARG A 419 -20.09 -48.56 -13.23
CA ARG A 419 -21.47 -48.83 -12.85
C ARG A 419 -21.78 -50.32 -13.06
N GLY A 420 -22.09 -51.02 -11.98
CA GLY A 420 -22.61 -52.40 -11.98
C GLY A 420 -24.14 -52.45 -11.91
N PRO A 421 -24.71 -53.67 -12.02
CA PRO A 421 -26.16 -53.88 -11.90
C PRO A 421 -26.70 -53.63 -10.48
N ALA A 422 -25.87 -53.74 -9.44
CA ALA A 422 -26.27 -53.64 -8.04
C ALA A 422 -25.59 -52.49 -7.28
N GLY A 423 -24.82 -51.62 -7.95
CA GLY A 423 -24.07 -50.54 -7.30
C GLY A 423 -22.92 -50.06 -8.17
N VAL A 424 -21.82 -49.67 -7.55
CA VAL A 424 -20.63 -49.14 -8.23
C VAL A 424 -19.40 -49.99 -7.82
N ASP A 425 -18.72 -50.57 -8.79
CA ASP A 425 -17.44 -51.22 -8.57
C ASP A 425 -16.31 -50.19 -8.65
N VAL A 426 -15.48 -50.15 -7.62
CA VAL A 426 -14.37 -49.20 -7.51
C VAL A 426 -13.05 -49.99 -7.43
N ARG A 427 -12.11 -49.64 -8.30
CA ARG A 427 -10.71 -50.10 -8.17
C ARG A 427 -9.85 -48.92 -7.78
N ILE A 428 -8.98 -49.08 -6.81
CA ILE A 428 -8.17 -47.98 -6.27
C ILE A 428 -6.72 -48.43 -6.20
N ALA A 429 -5.84 -47.71 -6.89
CA ALA A 429 -4.39 -47.85 -6.75
C ALA A 429 -3.84 -46.76 -5.85
N GLY A 430 -2.97 -47.14 -4.92
CA GLY A 430 -2.35 -46.21 -3.96
C GLY A 430 -0.91 -45.88 -4.30
N GLY A 431 -0.57 -44.64 -4.13
CA GLY A 431 0.76 -44.05 -4.27
C GLY A 431 1.19 -43.32 -3.00
N GLY A 432 1.22 -44.00 -1.84
CA GLY A 432 1.66 -43.39 -0.56
C GLY A 432 0.65 -42.43 0.07
N HIS A 433 -0.61 -42.45 -0.34
CA HIS A 433 -1.69 -41.57 0.10
C HIS A 433 -2.48 -42.16 1.28
N PRO A 434 -3.13 -41.34 2.14
CA PRO A 434 -4.02 -41.83 3.18
C PRO A 434 -5.11 -42.77 2.65
N ALA A 435 -5.47 -43.81 3.44
CA ALA A 435 -6.51 -44.76 3.07
C ALA A 435 -7.88 -44.08 3.01
N PRO A 436 -8.63 -44.21 1.90
CA PRO A 436 -9.96 -43.65 1.83
C PRO A 436 -10.93 -44.38 2.76
N LEU A 437 -12.01 -43.72 3.17
CA LEU A 437 -13.01 -44.26 4.07
C LEU A 437 -14.25 -44.73 3.30
N LEU A 438 -14.65 -45.97 3.51
CA LEU A 438 -15.95 -46.50 3.08
C LEU A 438 -16.97 -46.21 4.18
N VAL A 439 -18.05 -45.56 3.83
CA VAL A 439 -19.13 -45.13 4.73
C VAL A 439 -20.45 -45.72 4.29
N THR A 440 -21.08 -46.51 5.14
CA THR A 440 -22.40 -47.06 4.86
C THR A 440 -23.50 -46.08 5.32
N PRO A 441 -24.71 -46.11 4.76
CA PRO A 441 -25.82 -45.29 5.22
C PRO A 441 -26.14 -45.45 6.71
N GLY A 442 -25.79 -46.61 7.29
CA GLY A 442 -25.96 -46.91 8.71
C GLY A 442 -24.89 -46.29 9.63
N GLY A 443 -23.90 -45.54 9.08
CA GLY A 443 -22.87 -44.87 9.85
C GLY A 443 -21.62 -45.72 10.15
N ALA A 444 -21.51 -46.93 9.61
CA ALA A 444 -20.27 -47.67 9.72
C ALA A 444 -19.19 -47.05 8.82
N VAL A 445 -18.02 -46.75 9.40
CA VAL A 445 -16.87 -46.13 8.70
C VAL A 445 -15.69 -47.11 8.74
N THR A 446 -15.27 -47.56 7.59
CA THR A 446 -14.18 -48.53 7.45
C THR A 446 -13.10 -48.01 6.52
N PRO A 447 -11.82 -47.95 6.95
CA PRO A 447 -10.74 -47.59 6.03
C PRO A 447 -10.55 -48.65 4.97
N VAL A 448 -10.36 -48.25 3.73
CA VAL A 448 -10.05 -49.13 2.61
C VAL A 448 -8.53 -49.23 2.49
N PRO A 449 -7.92 -50.38 2.83
CA PRO A 449 -6.46 -50.47 2.81
C PRO A 449 -5.96 -50.43 1.36
N VAL A 450 -5.21 -49.42 1.03
CA VAL A 450 -4.55 -49.26 -0.27
C VAL A 450 -3.07 -49.01 -0.01
N GLY A 451 -2.21 -49.91 -0.43
CA GLY A 451 -0.77 -49.81 -0.26
C GLY A 451 -0.10 -49.15 -1.46
N GLY A 452 1.11 -48.64 -1.26
CA GLY A 452 1.93 -48.11 -2.35
C GLY A 452 2.97 -47.11 -1.85
N MET A 453 3.96 -46.83 -2.67
CA MET A 453 5.01 -45.83 -2.41
C MET A 453 4.64 -44.50 -3.06
N PRO A 454 5.15 -43.35 -2.57
CA PRO A 454 4.94 -42.06 -3.25
C PRO A 454 5.40 -42.08 -4.70
N VAL A 455 4.63 -41.45 -5.57
CA VAL A 455 4.82 -41.44 -7.03
C VAL A 455 5.93 -40.46 -7.41
N GLY A 456 6.89 -40.91 -8.21
CA GLY A 456 8.05 -40.11 -8.64
C GLY A 456 9.19 -40.03 -7.62
N ALA A 457 9.07 -40.70 -6.45
CA ALA A 457 10.06 -40.65 -5.38
C ALA A 457 11.23 -41.62 -5.58
N LEU A 458 10.98 -42.83 -6.12
CA LEU A 458 11.92 -43.95 -6.12
C LEU A 458 11.97 -44.63 -7.48
N ALA A 459 13.17 -45.03 -7.92
CA ALA A 459 13.40 -45.70 -9.19
C ALA A 459 12.65 -47.04 -9.36
N ALA A 460 12.24 -47.69 -8.27
CA ALA A 460 11.52 -48.97 -8.26
C ALA A 460 10.31 -48.90 -7.31
N ALA A 461 9.50 -47.87 -7.46
CA ALA A 461 8.28 -47.72 -6.66
C ALA A 461 7.32 -48.91 -6.90
N ARG A 462 6.70 -49.38 -5.83
CA ARG A 462 5.70 -50.45 -5.86
C ARG A 462 4.34 -49.89 -5.49
N PHE A 463 3.33 -50.25 -6.26
CA PHE A 463 1.95 -49.84 -6.07
C PHE A 463 1.07 -51.08 -5.87
N ALA A 464 -0.03 -50.90 -5.15
CA ALA A 464 -1.02 -51.95 -4.94
C ALA A 464 -2.41 -51.44 -5.33
N GLU A 465 -3.27 -52.37 -5.80
CA GLU A 465 -4.67 -52.09 -6.13
C GLU A 465 -5.60 -52.80 -5.16
N THR A 466 -6.63 -52.14 -4.72
CA THR A 466 -7.73 -52.70 -3.93
C THR A 466 -9.03 -52.51 -4.67
N ARG A 467 -9.97 -53.45 -4.51
CA ARG A 467 -11.33 -53.39 -5.08
C ARG A 467 -12.36 -53.27 -3.99
N VAL A 468 -13.31 -52.37 -4.20
CA VAL A 468 -14.42 -52.13 -3.28
C VAL A 468 -15.70 -52.06 -4.08
N HIS A 469 -16.76 -52.68 -3.58
CA HIS A 469 -18.10 -52.50 -4.09
C HIS A 469 -18.84 -51.48 -3.23
N LEU A 470 -19.49 -50.52 -3.85
CA LEU A 470 -20.36 -49.56 -3.20
C LEU A 470 -21.81 -49.97 -3.47
N ASP A 471 -22.52 -50.41 -2.46
CA ASP A 471 -23.95 -50.59 -2.51
C ASP A 471 -24.67 -49.24 -2.67
N PRO A 472 -25.90 -49.17 -3.18
CA PRO A 472 -26.65 -47.92 -3.28
C PRO A 472 -26.75 -47.18 -1.93
N GLY A 473 -26.23 -45.94 -1.90
CA GLY A 473 -26.14 -45.13 -0.70
C GLY A 473 -24.79 -45.21 0.05
N ASP A 474 -23.94 -46.16 -0.28
CA ASP A 474 -22.57 -46.19 0.24
C ASP A 474 -21.75 -45.04 -0.34
N LEU A 475 -20.84 -44.52 0.48
CA LEU A 475 -19.99 -43.40 0.13
C LEU A 475 -18.51 -43.74 0.35
N LEU A 476 -17.68 -43.49 -0.63
CA LEU A 476 -16.23 -43.51 -0.52
C LEU A 476 -15.71 -42.08 -0.36
N LEU A 477 -15.02 -41.78 0.76
CA LEU A 477 -14.38 -40.53 1.03
C LEU A 477 -12.86 -40.66 0.90
N ALA A 478 -12.29 -40.01 -0.10
CA ALA A 478 -10.86 -39.80 -0.23
C ALA A 478 -10.51 -38.42 0.33
N TYR A 479 -9.36 -38.30 1.00
CA TYR A 479 -8.93 -37.06 1.66
C TYR A 479 -7.42 -36.97 1.74
N THR A 480 -6.87 -35.77 1.71
CA THR A 480 -5.42 -35.52 1.91
C THR A 480 -5.09 -35.39 3.41
N ASP A 481 -3.82 -35.52 3.73
CA ASP A 481 -3.34 -35.46 5.12
C ASP A 481 -3.54 -34.13 5.80
N GLY A 482 -3.73 -33.04 5.03
CA GLY A 482 -4.13 -31.73 5.55
C GLY A 482 -5.40 -31.76 6.40
N VAL A 483 -6.31 -32.73 6.17
CA VAL A 483 -7.50 -32.93 7.02
C VAL A 483 -7.11 -33.47 8.39
N THR A 484 -6.36 -34.58 8.42
CA THR A 484 -5.99 -35.25 9.68
C THR A 484 -4.82 -34.55 10.39
N GLY A 485 -3.94 -33.91 9.64
CA GLY A 485 -2.80 -33.14 10.13
C GLY A 485 -3.17 -31.74 10.62
N ALA A 486 -4.41 -31.28 10.44
CA ALA A 486 -4.89 -29.98 10.89
C ALA A 486 -4.61 -29.77 12.38
N ARG A 487 -3.83 -28.75 12.71
CA ARG A 487 -3.46 -28.42 14.09
C ARG A 487 -4.44 -27.43 14.70
N GLY A 488 -4.79 -27.63 15.97
CA GLY A 488 -5.75 -26.78 16.66
C GLY A 488 -6.19 -27.36 18.00
N GLY A 489 -7.49 -27.23 18.32
CA GLY A 489 -8.09 -27.71 19.57
C GLY A 489 -7.79 -26.79 20.75
N PRO A 490 -8.25 -27.16 21.96
CA PRO A 490 -8.17 -26.32 23.17
C PRO A 490 -6.74 -25.93 23.58
N ARG A 491 -5.72 -26.67 23.13
CA ARG A 491 -4.30 -26.42 23.41
C ARG A 491 -3.53 -25.90 22.21
N GLU A 492 -4.21 -25.67 21.08
CA GLU A 492 -3.64 -25.14 19.81
C GLU A 492 -2.50 -25.96 19.20
N VAL A 493 -2.21 -27.17 19.70
CA VAL A 493 -1.10 -28.04 19.25
C VAL A 493 -1.55 -29.45 18.91
N GLU A 494 -2.81 -29.79 19.11
CA GLU A 494 -3.34 -31.12 18.83
C GLU A 494 -3.67 -31.26 17.34
N VAL A 495 -3.41 -32.44 16.75
CA VAL A 495 -3.87 -32.74 15.39
C VAL A 495 -5.34 -33.18 15.42
N PHE A 496 -6.06 -32.89 14.36
CA PHE A 496 -7.46 -33.36 14.18
C PHE A 496 -7.53 -34.89 14.27
N GLY A 497 -6.69 -35.54 13.53
CA GLY A 497 -6.45 -36.99 13.59
C GLY A 497 -7.55 -37.81 12.92
N GLU A 498 -7.19 -39.10 12.63
CA GLU A 498 -8.12 -40.00 11.97
C GLU A 498 -9.34 -40.39 12.80
N GLU A 499 -9.22 -40.46 14.13
CA GLU A 499 -10.35 -40.82 15.02
C GLU A 499 -11.46 -39.77 14.97
N ARG A 500 -11.09 -38.48 15.03
CA ARG A 500 -12.07 -37.37 14.91
C ARG A 500 -12.68 -37.35 13.51
N LEU A 501 -11.88 -37.56 12.47
CA LEU A 501 -12.38 -37.65 11.12
C LEU A 501 -13.42 -38.77 10.99
N ARG A 502 -13.11 -39.99 11.45
CA ARG A 502 -14.06 -41.11 11.40
C ARG A 502 -15.33 -40.87 12.20
N ALA A 503 -15.21 -40.28 13.39
CA ALA A 503 -16.37 -39.90 14.20
C ALA A 503 -17.25 -38.83 13.51
N ALA A 504 -16.61 -37.82 12.90
CA ALA A 504 -17.30 -36.78 12.15
C ALA A 504 -18.06 -37.37 10.94
N VAL A 505 -17.38 -38.21 10.16
CA VAL A 505 -17.97 -38.91 9.01
C VAL A 505 -19.14 -39.80 9.42
N ALA A 506 -18.97 -40.59 10.50
CA ALA A 506 -20.03 -41.47 11.02
C ALA A 506 -21.26 -40.66 11.46
N SER A 507 -21.06 -39.50 12.11
CA SER A 507 -22.17 -38.62 12.55
C SER A 507 -22.90 -37.94 11.39
N ALA A 508 -22.27 -37.83 10.23
CA ALA A 508 -22.81 -37.22 9.02
C ALA A 508 -23.25 -38.28 7.97
N ALA A 509 -23.27 -39.57 8.34
CA ALA A 509 -23.73 -40.65 7.44
C ALA A 509 -25.16 -40.39 6.96
N GLY A 510 -25.42 -40.69 5.68
CA GLY A 510 -26.70 -40.46 5.05
C GLY A 510 -26.93 -39.00 4.55
N LEU A 511 -26.03 -38.08 4.82
CA LEU A 511 -26.06 -36.75 4.17
C LEU A 511 -25.67 -36.87 2.68
N PRO A 512 -26.19 -35.96 1.83
CA PRO A 512 -25.67 -35.84 0.48
C PRO A 512 -24.16 -35.57 0.48
N PRO A 513 -23.37 -36.09 -0.49
CA PRO A 513 -21.92 -35.95 -0.52
C PRO A 513 -21.41 -34.51 -0.35
N ALA A 514 -22.10 -33.53 -0.97
CA ALA A 514 -21.74 -32.11 -0.83
C ALA A 514 -21.90 -31.60 0.61
N ALA A 515 -23.00 -31.95 1.28
CA ALA A 515 -23.25 -31.56 2.66
C ALA A 515 -22.25 -32.21 3.64
N LEU A 516 -21.83 -33.46 3.38
CA LEU A 516 -20.78 -34.13 4.13
C LEU A 516 -19.46 -33.39 4.00
N VAL A 517 -19.03 -33.10 2.78
CA VAL A 517 -17.76 -32.40 2.50
C VAL A 517 -17.74 -31.00 3.14
N ASP A 518 -18.82 -30.24 2.97
CA ASP A 518 -18.95 -28.90 3.58
C ASP A 518 -18.87 -28.98 5.11
N ARG A 519 -19.54 -29.97 5.71
CA ARG A 519 -19.51 -30.18 7.17
C ARG A 519 -18.11 -30.52 7.67
N LEU A 520 -17.38 -31.37 6.95
CA LEU A 520 -16.00 -31.72 7.31
C LEU A 520 -15.06 -30.53 7.20
N LEU A 521 -15.16 -29.74 6.13
CA LEU A 521 -14.37 -28.50 5.99
C LEU A 521 -14.67 -27.53 7.14
N GLN A 522 -15.93 -27.37 7.50
CA GLN A 522 -16.33 -26.51 8.62
C GLN A 522 -15.75 -27.02 9.95
N LEU A 523 -15.80 -28.32 10.23
CA LEU A 523 -15.26 -28.90 11.47
C LEU A 523 -13.74 -28.73 11.58
N VAL A 524 -13.01 -28.89 10.46
CA VAL A 524 -11.58 -28.64 10.43
C VAL A 524 -11.28 -27.16 10.70
N ASP A 525 -12.06 -26.22 10.14
CA ASP A 525 -11.90 -24.78 10.43
C ASP A 525 -12.17 -24.44 11.89
N GLU A 526 -13.26 -24.95 12.44
CA GLU A 526 -13.59 -24.77 13.85
C GLU A 526 -12.47 -25.31 14.76
N TRP A 527 -11.86 -26.45 14.35
CA TRP A 527 -10.73 -27.03 15.06
C TRP A 527 -9.48 -26.15 15.02
N GLN A 528 -9.17 -25.58 13.87
CA GLN A 528 -7.97 -24.76 13.64
C GLN A 528 -8.07 -23.37 14.26
N GLY A 529 -9.27 -22.82 14.46
CA GLY A 529 -9.45 -21.52 15.11
C GLY A 529 -8.74 -20.34 14.43
N GLY A 530 -8.53 -20.43 13.11
CA GLY A 530 -7.87 -19.38 12.32
C GLY A 530 -6.34 -19.48 12.25
N GLN A 531 -5.77 -20.60 12.69
CA GLN A 531 -4.32 -20.87 12.53
C GLN A 531 -3.96 -21.20 11.07
N ALA A 532 -2.68 -21.04 10.72
CA ALA A 532 -2.15 -21.46 9.43
C ALA A 532 -2.30 -22.98 9.28
N HIS A 533 -2.85 -23.41 8.16
CA HIS A 533 -3.12 -24.81 7.84
C HIS A 533 -2.30 -25.30 6.66
N ASP A 534 -2.32 -26.61 6.40
CA ASP A 534 -1.88 -27.20 5.13
C ASP A 534 -3.01 -27.19 4.11
N ASP A 535 -2.68 -27.52 2.86
CA ASP A 535 -3.69 -27.68 1.83
C ASP A 535 -4.64 -28.83 2.21
N ILE A 536 -5.90 -28.71 1.84
CA ILE A 536 -6.93 -29.71 2.09
C ILE A 536 -7.65 -30.01 0.80
N ALA A 537 -7.68 -31.27 0.42
CA ALA A 537 -8.56 -31.76 -0.63
C ALA A 537 -9.36 -32.99 -0.16
N MET A 538 -10.61 -33.04 -0.56
CA MET A 538 -11.51 -34.17 -0.33
C MET A 538 -12.30 -34.48 -1.59
N LEU A 539 -12.53 -35.74 -1.83
CA LEU A 539 -13.41 -36.24 -2.89
C LEU A 539 -14.34 -37.32 -2.32
N ALA A 540 -15.63 -37.03 -2.33
CA ALA A 540 -16.68 -37.94 -1.92
C ALA A 540 -17.36 -38.54 -3.16
N VAL A 541 -17.47 -39.85 -3.20
CA VAL A 541 -18.07 -40.66 -4.27
C VAL A 541 -19.18 -41.49 -3.65
N CYS A 542 -20.44 -41.20 -3.96
CA CYS A 542 -21.59 -41.96 -3.44
C CYS A 542 -22.28 -42.74 -4.57
N ALA A 543 -22.54 -44.00 -4.36
CA ALA A 543 -23.36 -44.79 -5.28
C ALA A 543 -24.83 -44.33 -5.22
N ALA A 544 -25.32 -43.79 -6.34
CA ALA A 544 -26.70 -43.33 -6.41
C ALA A 544 -27.68 -44.51 -6.31
N PRO A 545 -28.85 -44.34 -5.65
CA PRO A 545 -29.88 -45.37 -5.70
C PRO A 545 -30.29 -45.66 -7.14
N PRO A 546 -30.70 -46.89 -7.45
CA PRO A 546 -31.23 -47.22 -8.76
C PRO A 546 -32.41 -46.32 -9.10
N ALA A 547 -32.42 -45.76 -10.33
CA ALA A 547 -33.47 -44.86 -10.80
C ALA A 547 -34.81 -45.56 -10.95
#